data_a68e7c60dcfbc45d8fba2bae047f1153
#
_entry.id   a68e7c60dcfbc45d8fba2bae047f1153
#
_cell.length_a   1.000
_cell.length_b   1.000
_cell.length_c   1.000
_cell.angle_alpha   90.00
_cell.angle_beta   90.00
_cell.angle_gamma   90.00
#
_symmetry.space_group_name_H-M   'P 1'
#
loop_
_entity.id
_entity.type
_entity.pdbx_description
1 polymer ?
#
loop_
_entity_poly.entity_id
_entity_poly.type
_entity_poly.pdbx_seq_one_letter_code
_entity_poly.pdbx_strand_id
1 'polypeptide(L)'
;MQSLNQKIRELEKEIIYNEYNELLGEIVVGDIYQIRKNDILVNHNKNELVLPRNEQIPFEKYKKGETIRAIVKEVRKGNSGPVIVISRSDNMFLRRLFEIEIPEIYDGIIEIKSIAREPGERAKIAVESQDARIDAVGACVGMKGVRIHAIVRELNNENIDVVSYSDDPIIFIQKSLAPAKLKKIELDEDEKKAVVTADSDQVSLIVGRNGVNIRLAMKLTGYEIEILREEKPFEEYEEDIELIDIKEELGAEVYEILINHRYDTAIEVLTAGPEKLKEIEGFDDQKIEEILEIIKSQFEEEE
;
A
#
# COMPACT_ATOMS: atom_id res chain seq x y z
N MET A 1 -56.02 3.66 22.81
CA MET A 1 -54.69 3.35 23.39
C MET A 1 -53.71 2.73 22.38
N GLN A 2 -54.09 1.74 21.55
CA GLN A 2 -53.20 1.17 20.54
C GLN A 2 -52.62 2.17 19.53
N SER A 3 -53.45 3.11 19.03
CA SER A 3 -53.01 4.16 18.07
C SER A 3 -51.98 5.14 18.66
N LEU A 4 -52.09 5.49 19.95
CA LEU A 4 -51.14 6.39 20.63
C LEU A 4 -49.76 5.69 20.80
N ASN A 5 -49.76 4.47 21.27
CA ASN A 5 -48.50 3.67 21.44
C ASN A 5 -47.80 3.43 20.11
N GLN A 6 -48.54 3.26 19.02
CA GLN A 6 -47.97 3.13 17.69
C GLN A 6 -47.32 4.43 17.22
N LYS A 7 -47.98 5.58 17.39
CA LYS A 7 -47.41 6.89 17.06
C LYS A 7 -46.16 7.21 17.89
N ILE A 8 -46.14 6.86 19.17
CA ILE A 8 -44.96 7.04 20.02
C ILE A 8 -43.78 6.21 19.47
N ARG A 9 -44.00 4.94 19.13
CA ARG A 9 -42.94 4.10 18.54
C ARG A 9 -42.43 4.60 17.17
N GLU A 10 -43.32 5.17 16.37
CA GLU A 10 -42.95 5.76 15.07
C GLU A 10 -42.07 7.01 15.29
N LEU A 11 -42.44 7.87 16.24
CA LEU A 11 -41.64 9.04 16.61
C LEU A 11 -40.27 8.66 17.22
N GLU A 12 -40.21 7.64 18.09
CA GLU A 12 -38.95 7.13 18.64
C GLU A 12 -38.02 6.65 17.52
N LYS A 13 -38.56 5.90 16.55
CA LYS A 13 -37.80 5.45 15.40
C LYS A 13 -37.29 6.59 14.53
N GLU A 14 -38.09 7.62 14.34
CA GLU A 14 -37.69 8.78 13.57
C GLU A 14 -36.61 9.60 14.28
N ILE A 15 -36.71 9.76 15.60
CA ILE A 15 -35.69 10.41 16.42
C ILE A 15 -34.34 9.67 16.29
N ILE A 16 -34.33 8.34 16.48
CA ILE A 16 -33.12 7.53 16.35
C ILE A 16 -32.55 7.63 14.93
N TYR A 17 -33.41 7.57 13.91
CA TYR A 17 -32.97 7.73 12.51
C TYR A 17 -32.26 9.06 12.28
N ASN A 18 -32.84 10.16 12.75
CA ASN A 18 -32.29 11.51 12.59
C ASN A 18 -30.98 11.67 13.38
N GLU A 19 -30.94 11.21 14.64
CA GLU A 19 -29.75 11.24 15.50
C GLU A 19 -28.54 10.56 14.82
N TYR A 20 -28.73 9.33 14.32
CA TYR A 20 -27.62 8.62 13.66
C TYR A 20 -27.32 9.12 12.24
N ASN A 21 -28.28 9.72 11.58
CA ASN A 21 -28.05 10.36 10.29
C ASN A 21 -27.16 11.61 10.41
N GLU A 22 -27.24 12.34 11.54
CA GLU A 22 -26.32 13.44 11.88
C GLU A 22 -24.91 12.93 12.24
N LEU A 23 -24.80 11.68 12.68
CA LEU A 23 -23.53 11.03 13.00
C LEU A 23 -22.88 10.30 11.82
N LEU A 24 -23.41 10.42 10.61
CA LEU A 24 -22.79 9.80 9.43
C LEU A 24 -21.34 10.26 9.26
N GLY A 25 -20.44 9.29 9.15
CA GLY A 25 -19.00 9.52 9.05
C GLY A 25 -18.30 9.86 10.37
N GLU A 26 -19.03 9.91 11.50
CA GLU A 26 -18.47 10.15 12.83
C GLU A 26 -18.19 8.83 13.57
N ILE A 27 -17.19 8.86 14.47
CA ILE A 27 -16.87 7.70 15.31
C ILE A 27 -17.89 7.58 16.45
N VAL A 28 -18.43 6.37 16.57
CA VAL A 28 -19.21 5.94 17.72
C VAL A 28 -18.47 4.86 18.50
N VAL A 29 -18.71 4.80 19.80
CA VAL A 29 -18.10 3.81 20.71
C VAL A 29 -19.22 2.97 21.31
N GLY A 30 -19.14 1.67 21.17
CA GLY A 30 -20.17 0.78 21.69
C GLY A 30 -19.64 -0.58 22.10
N ASP A 31 -20.46 -1.33 22.82
CA ASP A 31 -20.10 -2.64 23.36
C ASP A 31 -20.68 -3.77 22.52
N ILE A 32 -19.85 -4.72 22.16
CA ILE A 32 -20.27 -5.93 21.43
C ILE A 32 -21.13 -6.77 22.36
N TYR A 33 -22.41 -6.92 22.04
CA TYR A 33 -23.28 -7.76 22.85
C TYR A 33 -23.65 -9.10 22.20
N GLN A 34 -23.56 -9.20 20.87
CA GLN A 34 -23.79 -10.43 20.14
C GLN A 34 -22.90 -10.54 18.89
N ILE A 35 -22.36 -11.74 18.66
CA ILE A 35 -21.60 -12.07 17.45
C ILE A 35 -22.41 -13.11 16.69
N ARG A 36 -22.78 -12.81 15.44
CA ARG A 36 -23.44 -13.71 14.49
C ARG A 36 -22.44 -14.14 13.44
N LYS A 37 -22.81 -15.11 12.59
CA LYS A 37 -21.92 -15.64 11.55
C LYS A 37 -21.34 -14.54 10.64
N ASN A 38 -22.14 -13.54 10.28
CA ASN A 38 -21.77 -12.49 9.33
C ASN A 38 -21.76 -11.11 9.96
N ASP A 39 -22.46 -10.90 11.07
CA ASP A 39 -22.68 -9.59 11.65
C ASP A 39 -22.28 -9.57 13.11
N ILE A 40 -21.72 -8.44 13.53
CA ILE A 40 -21.46 -8.13 14.93
C ILE A 40 -22.44 -7.06 15.35
N LEU A 41 -23.17 -7.33 16.44
CA LEU A 41 -24.12 -6.40 17.00
C LEU A 41 -23.50 -5.64 18.17
N VAL A 42 -23.57 -4.33 18.07
CA VAL A 42 -22.95 -3.39 18.99
C VAL A 42 -24.03 -2.55 19.64
N ASN A 43 -23.97 -2.40 20.96
CA ASN A 43 -24.88 -1.53 21.71
C ASN A 43 -24.21 -0.16 21.91
N HIS A 44 -24.85 0.89 21.42
CA HIS A 44 -24.46 2.28 21.63
C HIS A 44 -25.69 3.07 22.09
N ASN A 45 -25.64 3.68 23.26
CA ASN A 45 -26.74 4.48 23.82
C ASN A 45 -28.10 3.74 23.81
N LYS A 46 -28.11 2.45 24.12
CA LYS A 46 -29.28 1.55 24.08
C LYS A 46 -29.80 1.24 22.68
N ASN A 47 -29.15 1.73 21.62
CA ASN A 47 -29.50 1.43 20.26
C ASN A 47 -28.60 0.31 19.71
N GLU A 48 -29.18 -0.53 18.86
CA GLU A 48 -28.48 -1.61 18.18
C GLU A 48 -27.82 -1.08 16.91
N LEU A 49 -26.50 -1.25 16.80
CA LEU A 49 -25.73 -0.99 15.60
C LEU A 49 -25.22 -2.32 15.01
N VAL A 50 -25.10 -2.38 13.70
CA VAL A 50 -24.67 -3.58 12.97
C VAL A 50 -23.34 -3.30 12.32
N LEU A 51 -22.34 -4.16 12.61
CA LEU A 51 -21.04 -4.21 11.93
C LEU A 51 -21.04 -5.47 11.02
N PRO A 52 -21.46 -5.36 9.76
CA PRO A 52 -21.53 -6.49 8.86
C PRO A 52 -20.12 -6.93 8.42
N ARG A 53 -19.99 -8.18 7.97
CA ARG A 53 -18.68 -8.80 7.68
C ARG A 53 -17.82 -8.02 6.69
N ASN A 54 -18.44 -7.42 5.67
CA ASN A 54 -17.74 -6.58 4.68
C ASN A 54 -17.26 -5.23 5.23
N GLU A 55 -17.72 -4.84 6.41
CA GLU A 55 -17.31 -3.62 7.10
C GLU A 55 -16.36 -3.88 8.28
N GLN A 56 -16.04 -5.14 8.54
CA GLN A 56 -15.06 -5.56 9.54
C GLN A 56 -13.64 -5.47 8.98
N ILE A 57 -12.65 -5.25 9.85
CA ILE A 57 -11.25 -5.40 9.46
C ILE A 57 -10.96 -6.91 9.32
N PRO A 58 -10.39 -7.38 8.19
CA PRO A 58 -10.02 -8.78 8.02
C PRO A 58 -9.11 -9.28 9.15
N PHE A 59 -9.37 -10.50 9.61
CA PHE A 59 -8.61 -11.17 10.69
C PHE A 59 -8.68 -10.52 12.08
N GLU A 60 -9.39 -9.40 12.25
CA GLU A 60 -9.67 -8.82 13.57
C GLU A 60 -10.57 -9.77 14.38
N LYS A 61 -10.20 -9.98 15.65
CA LYS A 61 -10.94 -10.89 16.53
C LYS A 61 -11.82 -10.07 17.47
N TYR A 62 -13.12 -10.28 17.36
CA TYR A 62 -14.12 -9.63 18.19
C TYR A 62 -14.60 -10.54 19.30
N LYS A 63 -14.83 -9.99 20.49
CA LYS A 63 -15.33 -10.72 21.64
C LYS A 63 -16.56 -10.05 22.23
N LYS A 64 -17.50 -10.84 22.69
CA LYS A 64 -18.67 -10.32 23.41
C LYS A 64 -18.23 -9.60 24.69
N GLY A 65 -18.77 -8.42 24.94
CA GLY A 65 -18.43 -7.55 26.07
C GLY A 65 -17.23 -6.62 25.80
N GLU A 66 -16.62 -6.68 24.63
CA GLU A 66 -15.53 -5.80 24.22
C GLU A 66 -16.11 -4.50 23.68
N THR A 67 -15.49 -3.38 24.04
CA THR A 67 -15.83 -2.05 23.51
C THR A 67 -15.07 -1.81 22.23
N ILE A 68 -15.76 -1.38 21.19
CA ILE A 68 -15.16 -1.05 19.88
C ILE A 68 -15.50 0.36 19.44
N ARG A 69 -14.62 0.92 18.60
CA ARG A 69 -14.85 2.16 17.85
C ARG A 69 -15.16 1.82 16.40
N ALA A 70 -16.11 2.52 15.80
CA ALA A 70 -16.40 2.41 14.38
C ALA A 70 -17.06 3.71 13.91
N ILE A 71 -17.05 3.98 12.60
CA ILE A 71 -17.85 5.08 12.06
C ILE A 71 -19.27 4.63 11.78
N VAL A 72 -20.21 5.55 11.86
CA VAL A 72 -21.54 5.37 11.30
C VAL A 72 -21.43 5.52 9.78
N LYS A 73 -21.58 4.40 9.06
CA LYS A 73 -21.44 4.38 7.60
C LYS A 73 -22.74 4.66 6.88
N GLU A 74 -23.83 4.11 7.39
CA GLU A 74 -25.12 4.20 6.74
C GLU A 74 -26.25 4.05 7.76
N VAL A 75 -27.35 4.78 7.54
CA VAL A 75 -28.58 4.67 8.31
C VAL A 75 -29.72 4.40 7.35
N ARG A 76 -30.39 3.25 7.48
CA ARG A 76 -31.50 2.83 6.62
C ARG A 76 -32.80 2.76 7.39
N LYS A 77 -33.92 3.08 6.74
CA LYS A 77 -35.24 2.82 7.29
C LYS A 77 -35.61 1.35 7.07
N GLY A 78 -35.70 0.59 8.15
CA GLY A 78 -36.14 -0.81 8.14
C GLY A 78 -37.59 -0.98 8.63
N ASN A 79 -38.18 -2.15 8.37
CA ASN A 79 -39.57 -2.45 8.76
C ASN A 79 -39.77 -2.41 10.30
N SER A 80 -38.76 -2.84 11.05
CA SER A 80 -38.83 -2.88 12.53
C SER A 80 -38.31 -1.61 13.20
N GLY A 81 -37.59 -0.74 12.47
CA GLY A 81 -36.93 0.46 12.94
C GLY A 81 -35.70 0.79 12.10
N PRO A 82 -34.96 1.88 12.41
CA PRO A 82 -33.75 2.21 11.69
C PRO A 82 -32.69 1.11 11.85
N VAL A 83 -31.99 0.81 10.75
CA VAL A 83 -30.82 -0.07 10.74
C VAL A 83 -29.60 0.82 10.60
N ILE A 84 -28.75 0.81 11.61
CA ILE A 84 -27.55 1.64 11.69
C ILE A 84 -26.37 0.75 11.39
N VAL A 85 -25.74 0.98 10.24
CA VAL A 85 -24.55 0.22 9.81
C VAL A 85 -23.31 0.99 10.21
N ILE A 86 -22.41 0.33 10.91
CA ILE A 86 -21.11 0.88 11.30
C ILE A 86 -19.98 0.16 10.53
N SER A 87 -18.85 0.85 10.36
CA SER A 87 -17.70 0.34 9.62
C SER A 87 -16.39 0.60 10.36
N ARG A 88 -15.49 -0.38 10.26
CA ARG A 88 -14.07 -0.27 10.64
C ARG A 88 -13.15 -0.37 9.43
N SER A 89 -13.67 -0.83 8.29
CA SER A 89 -12.91 -0.99 7.03
C SER A 89 -12.94 0.25 6.14
N ASP A 90 -13.85 1.19 6.39
CA ASP A 90 -13.97 2.41 5.58
C ASP A 90 -12.79 3.37 5.77
N ASN A 91 -12.40 4.08 4.70
CA ASN A 91 -11.32 5.08 4.74
C ASN A 91 -11.66 6.25 5.69
N MET A 92 -12.94 6.57 5.86
CA MET A 92 -13.37 7.61 6.78
C MET A 92 -13.05 7.26 8.24
N PHE A 93 -13.07 5.96 8.60
CA PHE A 93 -12.65 5.54 9.93
C PHE A 93 -11.18 5.88 10.19
N LEU A 94 -10.29 5.60 9.23
CA LEU A 94 -8.88 5.99 9.32
C LEU A 94 -8.73 7.52 9.42
N ARG A 95 -9.45 8.28 8.59
CA ARG A 95 -9.44 9.75 8.63
C ARG A 95 -9.79 10.28 10.02
N ARG A 96 -10.89 9.80 10.60
CA ARG A 96 -11.34 10.23 11.93
C ARG A 96 -10.37 9.86 13.05
N LEU A 97 -9.70 8.71 12.94
CA LEU A 97 -8.65 8.35 13.89
C LEU A 97 -7.47 9.34 13.83
N PHE A 98 -7.07 9.77 12.62
CA PHE A 98 -6.05 10.79 12.45
C PHE A 98 -6.49 12.14 13.05
N GLU A 99 -7.72 12.55 12.85
CA GLU A 99 -8.27 13.79 13.41
C GLU A 99 -8.30 13.77 14.95
N ILE A 100 -8.54 12.61 15.56
CA ILE A 100 -8.54 12.45 17.03
C ILE A 100 -7.11 12.45 17.61
N GLU A 101 -6.17 11.78 16.96
CA GLU A 101 -4.81 11.58 17.49
C GLU A 101 -3.87 12.73 17.17
N ILE A 102 -4.18 13.55 16.15
CA ILE A 102 -3.30 14.59 15.61
C ILE A 102 -4.00 15.95 15.70
N PRO A 103 -3.69 16.76 16.72
CA PRO A 103 -4.31 18.07 16.91
C PRO A 103 -4.15 18.98 15.70
N GLU A 104 -3.01 18.92 15.01
CA GLU A 104 -2.72 19.75 13.83
C GLU A 104 -3.66 19.45 12.66
N ILE A 105 -4.18 18.21 12.57
CA ILE A 105 -5.23 17.85 11.59
C ILE A 105 -6.59 18.35 12.07
N TYR A 106 -6.90 18.16 13.35
CA TYR A 106 -8.16 18.64 13.94
C TYR A 106 -8.31 20.16 13.80
N ASP A 107 -7.23 20.90 14.01
CA ASP A 107 -7.19 22.36 13.91
C ASP A 107 -7.11 22.86 12.45
N GLY A 108 -7.04 21.96 11.45
CA GLY A 108 -6.98 22.29 10.03
C GLY A 108 -5.64 22.86 9.57
N ILE A 109 -4.57 22.75 10.38
CA ILE A 109 -3.20 23.14 10.01
C ILE A 109 -2.61 22.13 9.02
N ILE A 110 -2.91 20.85 9.22
CA ILE A 110 -2.56 19.76 8.31
C ILE A 110 -3.83 19.21 7.69
N GLU A 111 -3.84 19.12 6.37
CA GLU A 111 -4.93 18.58 5.59
C GLU A 111 -4.62 17.17 5.09
N ILE A 112 -5.59 16.25 5.21
CA ILE A 112 -5.53 14.94 4.58
C ILE A 112 -6.06 15.06 3.16
N LYS A 113 -5.18 14.94 2.16
CA LYS A 113 -5.53 15.08 0.73
C LYS A 113 -6.15 13.81 0.15
N SER A 114 -5.55 12.66 0.42
CA SER A 114 -6.05 11.38 -0.07
C SER A 114 -5.72 10.23 0.88
N ILE A 115 -6.51 9.16 0.80
CA ILE A 115 -6.32 7.93 1.57
C ILE A 115 -6.51 6.75 0.63
N ALA A 116 -5.54 5.85 0.62
CA ALA A 116 -5.63 4.55 0.00
C ALA A 116 -5.42 3.47 1.07
N ARG A 117 -6.35 2.52 1.18
CA ARG A 117 -6.34 1.54 2.27
C ARG A 117 -6.74 0.15 1.78
N GLU A 118 -6.04 -0.86 2.25
CA GLU A 118 -6.42 -2.26 2.24
C GLU A 118 -6.59 -2.67 3.71
N PRO A 119 -7.84 -2.70 4.23
CA PRO A 119 -8.11 -2.86 5.65
C PRO A 119 -7.47 -4.11 6.26
N GLY A 120 -6.79 -3.93 7.38
CA GLY A 120 -6.08 -5.00 8.09
C GLY A 120 -4.71 -5.37 7.51
N GLU A 121 -4.31 -4.76 6.40
CA GLU A 121 -3.01 -5.01 5.77
C GLU A 121 -2.15 -3.75 5.75
N ARG A 122 -2.54 -2.75 4.97
CA ARG A 122 -1.76 -1.51 4.83
C ARG A 122 -2.63 -0.34 4.38
N ALA A 123 -2.24 0.86 4.78
CA ALA A 123 -2.80 2.11 4.29
C ALA A 123 -1.70 3.10 3.90
N LYS A 124 -2.00 3.97 2.94
CA LYS A 124 -1.21 5.17 2.64
C LYS A 124 -2.12 6.39 2.79
N ILE A 125 -1.60 7.41 3.46
CA ILE A 125 -2.32 8.67 3.68
C ILE A 125 -1.45 9.83 3.23
N ALA A 126 -1.97 10.65 2.32
CA ALA A 126 -1.29 11.84 1.84
C ALA A 126 -1.71 13.06 2.65
N VAL A 127 -0.74 13.77 3.20
CA VAL A 127 -0.95 14.93 4.05
C VAL A 127 -0.18 16.14 3.54
N GLU A 128 -0.76 17.31 3.73
CA GLU A 128 -0.17 18.61 3.40
C GLU A 128 -0.32 19.57 4.57
N SER A 129 0.73 20.33 4.87
CA SER A 129 0.65 21.40 5.85
C SER A 129 0.32 22.74 5.18
N GLN A 130 -0.62 23.48 5.75
CA GLN A 130 -0.91 24.86 5.37
C GLN A 130 0.14 25.86 5.91
N ASP A 131 0.95 25.45 6.88
CA ASP A 131 2.07 26.24 7.43
C ASP A 131 3.40 25.57 7.03
N ALA A 132 4.18 26.27 6.19
CA ALA A 132 5.48 25.79 5.68
C ALA A 132 6.53 25.49 6.79
N ARG A 133 6.30 25.95 8.02
CA ARG A 133 7.17 25.68 9.17
C ARG A 133 6.87 24.35 9.84
N ILE A 134 5.77 23.72 9.51
CA ILE A 134 5.30 22.46 10.11
C ILE A 134 5.53 21.32 9.13
N ASP A 135 6.34 20.34 9.54
CA ASP A 135 6.47 19.07 8.83
C ASP A 135 5.21 18.22 9.04
N ALA A 136 4.38 18.12 8.01
CA ALA A 136 3.12 17.39 8.06
C ALA A 136 3.31 15.91 8.38
N VAL A 137 4.33 15.26 7.80
CA VAL A 137 4.62 13.85 8.03
C VAL A 137 5.12 13.62 9.44
N GLY A 138 6.10 14.42 9.88
CA GLY A 138 6.65 14.35 11.23
C GLY A 138 5.61 14.59 12.32
N ALA A 139 4.70 15.52 12.12
CA ALA A 139 3.57 15.78 13.05
C ALA A 139 2.61 14.58 13.15
N CYS A 140 2.30 13.96 12.02
CA CYS A 140 1.42 12.79 11.98
C CYS A 140 2.07 11.54 12.62
N VAL A 141 3.36 11.33 12.40
CA VAL A 141 4.10 10.22 12.99
C VAL A 141 4.30 10.44 14.50
N GLY A 142 4.63 11.67 14.88
CA GLY A 142 4.94 12.04 16.26
C GLY A 142 6.30 11.55 16.74
N MET A 143 6.74 12.02 17.92
CA MET A 143 8.03 11.62 18.49
C MET A 143 8.09 10.10 18.66
N LYS A 144 9.11 9.45 18.07
CA LYS A 144 9.30 7.99 18.10
C LYS A 144 8.06 7.20 17.63
N GLY A 145 7.22 7.80 16.79
CA GLY A 145 6.04 7.13 16.25
C GLY A 145 4.86 6.97 17.19
N VAL A 146 4.82 7.69 18.32
CA VAL A 146 3.78 7.48 19.36
C VAL A 146 2.38 7.69 18.81
N ARG A 147 2.15 8.74 18.01
CA ARG A 147 0.83 9.07 17.44
C ARG A 147 0.39 8.02 16.43
N ILE A 148 1.24 7.72 15.45
CA ILE A 148 0.90 6.73 14.42
C ILE A 148 0.70 5.33 15.00
N HIS A 149 1.48 4.93 16.01
CA HIS A 149 1.33 3.64 16.67
C HIS A 149 0.01 3.51 17.44
N ALA A 150 -0.56 4.61 17.95
CA ALA A 150 -1.88 4.58 18.57
C ALA A 150 -2.97 4.20 17.56
N ILE A 151 -2.90 4.79 16.34
CA ILE A 151 -3.81 4.48 15.23
C ILE A 151 -3.59 3.05 14.73
N VAL A 152 -2.34 2.64 14.51
CA VAL A 152 -1.97 1.27 14.06
C VAL A 152 -2.55 0.21 15.01
N ARG A 153 -2.45 0.43 16.33
CA ARG A 153 -3.02 -0.49 17.34
C ARG A 153 -4.54 -0.55 17.28
N GLU A 154 -5.21 0.58 17.09
CA GLU A 154 -6.68 0.61 16.93
C GLU A 154 -7.13 -0.19 15.70
N LEU A 155 -6.34 -0.20 14.63
CA LEU A 155 -6.62 -0.89 13.37
C LEU A 155 -6.05 -2.31 13.29
N ASN A 156 -5.91 -2.99 14.43
CA ASN A 156 -5.43 -4.38 14.49
C ASN A 156 -4.03 -4.58 13.85
N ASN A 157 -3.13 -3.64 14.09
CA ASN A 157 -1.75 -3.60 13.55
C ASN A 157 -1.68 -3.41 12.00
N GLU A 158 -2.64 -2.74 11.41
CA GLU A 158 -2.57 -2.29 10.03
C GLU A 158 -1.39 -1.31 9.84
N ASN A 159 -0.49 -1.58 8.89
CA ASN A 159 0.64 -0.71 8.61
C ASN A 159 0.17 0.59 7.93
N ILE A 160 0.67 1.74 8.38
CA ILE A 160 0.28 3.04 7.84
C ILE A 160 1.51 3.81 7.37
N ASP A 161 1.52 4.15 6.08
CA ASP A 161 2.51 5.03 5.47
C ASP A 161 1.93 6.44 5.36
N VAL A 162 2.58 7.41 6.00
CA VAL A 162 2.25 8.82 5.85
C VAL A 162 3.13 9.43 4.76
N VAL A 163 2.49 9.98 3.73
CA VAL A 163 3.14 10.52 2.53
C VAL A 163 2.91 12.03 2.47
N SER A 164 3.96 12.80 2.24
CA SER A 164 3.82 14.23 1.99
C SER A 164 3.19 14.45 0.61
N TYR A 165 2.05 15.09 0.55
CA TYR A 165 1.39 15.47 -0.71
C TYR A 165 2.25 16.44 -1.53
N SER A 166 2.05 16.43 -2.83
CA SER A 166 2.61 17.41 -3.77
C SER A 166 1.65 17.60 -4.93
N ASP A 167 1.49 18.85 -5.36
CA ASP A 167 0.73 19.18 -6.58
C ASP A 167 1.45 18.71 -7.85
N ASP A 168 2.78 18.55 -7.80
CA ASP A 168 3.55 17.92 -8.86
C ASP A 168 3.35 16.39 -8.81
N PRO A 169 2.72 15.79 -9.84
CA PRO A 169 2.42 14.37 -9.84
C PRO A 169 3.67 13.49 -9.84
N ILE A 170 4.78 13.93 -10.46
CA ILE A 170 6.05 13.19 -10.45
C ILE A 170 6.57 13.06 -9.02
N ILE A 171 6.63 14.18 -8.30
CA ILE A 171 7.07 14.21 -6.91
C ILE A 171 6.13 13.40 -6.02
N PHE A 172 4.81 13.48 -6.26
CA PHE A 172 3.83 12.75 -5.45
C PHE A 172 3.91 11.24 -5.68
N ILE A 173 4.07 10.78 -6.93
CA ILE A 173 4.28 9.37 -7.26
C ILE A 173 5.57 8.87 -6.62
N GLN A 174 6.68 9.61 -6.75
CA GLN A 174 7.96 9.25 -6.14
C GLN A 174 7.83 9.05 -4.62
N LYS A 175 7.20 10.01 -3.92
CA LYS A 175 6.97 9.91 -2.47
C LYS A 175 6.04 8.77 -2.09
N SER A 176 5.04 8.47 -2.92
CA SER A 176 4.07 7.40 -2.66
C SER A 176 4.67 6.00 -2.80
N LEU A 177 5.75 5.84 -3.58
CA LEU A 177 6.47 4.58 -3.78
C LEU A 177 7.64 4.39 -2.81
N ALA A 178 7.90 5.36 -1.92
CA ALA A 178 8.94 5.19 -0.91
C ALA A 178 8.75 3.88 -0.12
N PRO A 179 9.84 3.20 0.30
CA PRO A 179 11.23 3.64 0.31
C PRO A 179 12.02 3.40 -0.99
N ALA A 180 11.39 2.89 -2.06
CA ALA A 180 12.06 2.59 -3.31
C ALA A 180 12.71 3.85 -3.93
N LYS A 181 13.88 3.65 -4.52
CA LYS A 181 14.60 4.69 -5.27
C LYS A 181 14.25 4.55 -6.75
N LEU A 182 13.81 5.65 -7.35
CA LEU A 182 13.41 5.68 -8.75
C LEU A 182 14.44 6.48 -9.55
N LYS A 183 14.77 6.00 -10.77
CA LYS A 183 15.68 6.69 -11.69
C LYS A 183 14.94 7.73 -12.52
N LYS A 184 13.78 7.36 -13.05
CA LYS A 184 12.99 8.20 -13.94
C LYS A 184 11.50 7.94 -13.74
N ILE A 185 10.70 8.99 -13.94
CA ILE A 185 9.24 8.89 -14.06
C ILE A 185 8.81 9.65 -15.30
N GLU A 186 8.10 8.98 -16.17
CA GLU A 186 7.48 9.56 -17.37
C GLU A 186 5.98 9.53 -17.17
N LEU A 187 5.31 10.67 -17.41
CA LEU A 187 3.88 10.83 -17.21
C LEU A 187 3.14 11.00 -18.53
N ASP A 188 2.01 10.35 -18.64
CA ASP A 188 0.92 10.69 -19.53
C ASP A 188 -0.24 11.24 -18.68
N GLU A 189 -0.37 12.57 -18.65
CA GLU A 189 -1.40 13.23 -17.84
C GLU A 189 -2.80 13.03 -18.41
N ASP A 190 -2.94 12.85 -19.73
CA ASP A 190 -4.22 12.65 -20.40
C ASP A 190 -4.81 11.28 -20.07
N GLU A 191 -3.98 10.24 -20.09
CA GLU A 191 -4.38 8.87 -19.76
C GLU A 191 -4.25 8.55 -18.25
N LYS A 192 -3.66 9.45 -17.47
CA LYS A 192 -3.34 9.21 -16.03
C LYS A 192 -2.44 7.99 -15.82
N LYS A 193 -1.41 7.87 -16.67
CA LYS A 193 -0.41 6.81 -16.60
C LYS A 193 0.96 7.35 -16.22
N ALA A 194 1.73 6.55 -15.51
CA ALA A 194 3.10 6.83 -15.15
C ALA A 194 3.96 5.61 -15.44
N VAL A 195 5.06 5.79 -16.18
CA VAL A 195 6.08 4.78 -16.36
C VAL A 195 7.23 5.11 -15.41
N VAL A 196 7.51 4.20 -14.49
CA VAL A 196 8.53 4.36 -13.46
C VAL A 196 9.71 3.45 -13.80
N THR A 197 10.87 4.04 -14.06
CA THR A 197 12.12 3.32 -14.29
C THR A 197 12.87 3.16 -12.98
N ALA A 198 13.26 1.94 -12.64
CA ALA A 198 14.00 1.62 -11.43
C ALA A 198 14.97 0.44 -11.65
N ASP A 199 16.00 0.37 -10.83
CA ASP A 199 16.92 -0.76 -10.79
C ASP A 199 16.19 -2.04 -10.36
N SER A 200 16.75 -3.18 -10.76
CA SER A 200 16.16 -4.49 -10.52
C SER A 200 15.91 -4.76 -9.04
N ASP A 201 16.82 -4.37 -8.17
CA ASP A 201 16.74 -4.50 -6.70
C ASP A 201 15.60 -3.64 -6.10
N GLN A 202 15.26 -2.52 -6.75
CA GLN A 202 14.20 -1.61 -6.28
C GLN A 202 12.79 -2.07 -6.66
N VAL A 203 12.65 -2.92 -7.69
CA VAL A 203 11.33 -3.38 -8.19
C VAL A 203 10.52 -4.07 -7.08
N SER A 204 11.16 -4.91 -6.27
CA SER A 204 10.51 -5.58 -5.14
C SER A 204 9.95 -4.60 -4.11
N LEU A 205 10.65 -3.49 -3.85
CA LEU A 205 10.20 -2.44 -2.94
C LEU A 205 9.03 -1.64 -3.53
N ILE A 206 9.06 -1.35 -4.84
CA ILE A 206 7.96 -0.66 -5.55
C ILE A 206 6.70 -1.51 -5.48
N VAL A 207 6.79 -2.78 -5.84
CA VAL A 207 5.65 -3.71 -5.86
C VAL A 207 5.16 -3.97 -4.44
N GLY A 208 6.08 -4.23 -3.52
CA GLY A 208 5.78 -4.64 -2.15
C GLY A 208 5.17 -6.04 -2.06
N ARG A 209 4.98 -6.52 -0.84
CA ARG A 209 4.40 -7.84 -0.60
C ARG A 209 3.02 -7.95 -1.26
N ASN A 210 2.80 -8.99 -2.06
CA ASN A 210 1.54 -9.23 -2.81
C ASN A 210 1.08 -8.03 -3.67
N GLY A 211 1.97 -7.14 -4.08
CA GLY A 211 1.64 -5.96 -4.87
C GLY A 211 0.90 -4.86 -4.12
N VAL A 212 0.85 -4.89 -2.79
CA VAL A 212 0.08 -3.93 -1.99
C VAL A 212 0.65 -2.52 -2.10
N ASN A 213 1.98 -2.36 -2.12
CA ASN A 213 2.59 -1.03 -2.13
C ASN A 213 2.24 -0.25 -3.40
N ILE A 214 2.41 -0.88 -4.57
CA ILE A 214 2.08 -0.23 -5.85
C ILE A 214 0.57 0.01 -6.02
N ARG A 215 -0.28 -0.96 -5.63
CA ARG A 215 -1.74 -0.76 -5.69
C ARG A 215 -2.22 0.40 -4.84
N LEU A 216 -1.66 0.56 -3.63
CA LEU A 216 -1.99 1.69 -2.76
C LEU A 216 -1.45 3.00 -3.32
N ALA A 217 -0.25 3.01 -3.91
CA ALA A 217 0.30 4.18 -4.58
C ALA A 217 -0.57 4.63 -5.77
N MET A 218 -1.02 3.69 -6.61
CA MET A 218 -1.96 3.98 -7.71
C MET A 218 -3.27 4.59 -7.19
N LYS A 219 -3.87 3.99 -6.15
CA LYS A 219 -5.11 4.51 -5.54
C LYS A 219 -4.91 5.88 -4.89
N LEU A 220 -3.75 6.12 -4.27
CA LEU A 220 -3.44 7.36 -3.58
C LEU A 220 -3.23 8.52 -4.54
N THR A 221 -2.49 8.27 -5.63
CA THR A 221 -2.08 9.28 -6.61
C THR A 221 -3.09 9.46 -7.74
N GLY A 222 -3.91 8.43 -8.00
CA GLY A 222 -4.85 8.41 -9.12
C GLY A 222 -4.20 8.14 -10.48
N TYR A 223 -2.94 7.68 -10.50
CA TYR A 223 -2.22 7.28 -11.71
C TYR A 223 -2.08 5.75 -11.77
N GLU A 224 -2.23 5.18 -12.95
CA GLU A 224 -1.80 3.83 -13.24
C GLU A 224 -0.28 3.81 -13.38
N ILE A 225 0.40 2.92 -12.65
CA ILE A 225 1.87 2.90 -12.57
C ILE A 225 2.37 1.63 -13.23
N GLU A 226 3.14 1.79 -14.29
CA GLU A 226 3.89 0.73 -14.97
C GLU A 226 5.36 0.80 -14.55
N ILE A 227 6.00 -0.36 -14.34
CA ILE A 227 7.39 -0.44 -13.92
C ILE A 227 8.24 -0.87 -15.12
N LEU A 228 9.21 -0.03 -15.48
CA LEU A 228 10.27 -0.37 -16.41
C LEU A 228 11.50 -0.74 -15.59
N ARG A 229 11.90 -2.01 -15.69
CA ARG A 229 13.11 -2.53 -15.05
C ARG A 229 14.32 -2.09 -15.87
N GLU A 230 15.26 -1.43 -15.23
CA GLU A 230 16.55 -1.14 -15.82
C GLU A 230 17.58 -2.10 -15.22
N GLU A 231 18.25 -2.87 -16.08
CA GLU A 231 19.38 -3.69 -15.66
C GLU A 231 20.56 -2.76 -15.39
N LYS A 232 21.30 -3.00 -14.32
CA LYS A 232 22.55 -2.25 -14.05
C LYS A 232 23.47 -2.43 -15.26
N PRO A 233 24.09 -1.36 -15.76
CA PRO A 233 25.19 -1.53 -16.71
C PRO A 233 26.23 -2.45 -16.08
N PHE A 234 26.75 -3.40 -16.83
CA PHE A 234 27.71 -4.41 -16.33
C PHE A 234 28.97 -3.77 -15.73
N GLU A 235 29.27 -2.52 -16.05
CA GLU A 235 30.39 -1.73 -15.51
C GLU A 235 30.19 -1.26 -14.05
N GLU A 236 28.99 -1.41 -13.46
CA GLU A 236 28.69 -1.01 -12.08
C GLU A 236 28.72 -2.18 -11.07
N TYR A 237 29.07 -3.40 -11.50
CA TYR A 237 29.30 -4.48 -10.55
C TYR A 237 30.62 -4.24 -9.81
N GLU A 238 30.58 -4.27 -8.47
CA GLU A 238 31.74 -3.99 -7.61
C GLU A 238 32.83 -5.06 -7.70
N GLU A 239 32.46 -6.31 -8.00
CA GLU A 239 33.39 -7.43 -8.20
C GLU A 239 33.09 -8.11 -9.53
N ASP A 240 34.17 -8.45 -10.29
CA ASP A 240 34.08 -9.22 -11.50
C ASP A 240 34.26 -10.71 -11.18
N ILE A 241 33.58 -11.58 -11.91
CA ILE A 241 33.64 -13.03 -11.74
C ILE A 241 34.55 -13.60 -12.80
N GLU A 242 35.62 -14.33 -12.39
CA GLU A 242 36.47 -15.05 -13.32
C GLU A 242 35.70 -16.22 -13.95
N LEU A 243 35.73 -16.39 -15.27
CA LEU A 243 35.01 -17.46 -15.96
C LEU A 243 35.42 -18.87 -15.49
N ILE A 244 36.58 -19.00 -14.84
CA ILE A 244 37.03 -20.26 -14.26
C ILE A 244 36.14 -20.70 -13.10
N ASP A 245 35.59 -19.75 -12.33
CA ASP A 245 34.81 -20.02 -11.14
C ASP A 245 33.40 -20.50 -11.51
N ILE A 246 32.92 -20.13 -12.70
CA ILE A 246 31.60 -20.51 -13.24
C ILE A 246 31.71 -21.51 -14.40
N LYS A 247 32.84 -22.21 -14.51
CA LYS A 247 33.12 -23.16 -15.59
C LYS A 247 32.15 -24.35 -15.61
N GLU A 248 31.67 -24.80 -14.45
CA GLU A 248 30.75 -25.94 -14.37
C GLU A 248 29.37 -25.55 -14.91
N GLU A 249 28.93 -24.35 -14.66
CA GLU A 249 27.64 -23.79 -15.11
C GLU A 249 27.64 -23.46 -16.61
N LEU A 250 28.74 -22.87 -17.10
CA LEU A 250 28.93 -22.56 -18.53
C LEU A 250 29.13 -23.80 -19.39
N GLY A 251 29.68 -24.85 -18.80
CA GLY A 251 30.13 -26.03 -19.52
C GLY A 251 31.54 -25.88 -20.13
N ALA A 252 32.32 -26.99 -20.10
CA ALA A 252 33.73 -26.98 -20.49
C ALA A 252 33.98 -26.49 -21.94
N GLU A 253 33.09 -26.81 -22.87
CA GLU A 253 33.22 -26.41 -24.28
C GLU A 253 33.05 -24.88 -24.47
N VAL A 254 32.04 -24.29 -23.85
CA VAL A 254 31.77 -22.83 -23.89
C VAL A 254 32.91 -22.08 -23.22
N TYR A 255 33.35 -22.54 -22.05
CA TYR A 255 34.48 -21.96 -21.34
C TYR A 255 35.76 -21.91 -22.19
N GLU A 256 36.13 -23.03 -22.83
CA GLU A 256 37.34 -23.08 -23.69
C GLU A 256 37.24 -22.15 -24.90
N ILE A 257 36.05 -22.03 -25.50
CA ILE A 257 35.84 -21.12 -26.63
C ILE A 257 35.98 -19.64 -26.16
N LEU A 258 35.40 -19.27 -25.03
CA LEU A 258 35.48 -17.89 -24.50
C LEU A 258 36.93 -17.51 -24.15
N ILE A 259 37.65 -18.37 -23.43
CA ILE A 259 39.06 -18.14 -23.08
C ILE A 259 39.95 -18.01 -24.34
N ASN A 260 39.73 -18.85 -25.37
CA ASN A 260 40.48 -18.78 -26.62
C ASN A 260 40.24 -17.45 -27.37
N HIS A 261 39.11 -16.81 -27.14
CA HIS A 261 38.75 -15.47 -27.67
C HIS A 261 39.12 -14.32 -26.73
N ARG A 262 39.89 -14.62 -25.65
CA ARG A 262 40.38 -13.66 -24.66
C ARG A 262 39.27 -13.00 -23.80
N TYR A 263 38.23 -13.75 -23.52
CA TYR A 263 37.29 -13.41 -22.48
C TYR A 263 37.66 -14.18 -21.22
N ASP A 264 38.24 -13.51 -20.25
CA ASP A 264 38.71 -14.12 -19.00
C ASP A 264 37.69 -13.94 -17.86
N THR A 265 36.81 -12.91 -17.97
CA THR A 265 35.86 -12.56 -16.94
C THR A 265 34.42 -12.44 -17.46
N ALA A 266 33.45 -12.54 -16.54
CA ALA A 266 32.03 -12.44 -16.79
C ALA A 266 31.65 -11.06 -17.36
N ILE A 267 32.20 -9.97 -16.81
CA ILE A 267 31.95 -8.59 -17.27
C ILE A 267 32.45 -8.42 -18.71
N GLU A 268 33.58 -8.99 -19.07
CA GLU A 268 34.10 -8.91 -20.46
C GLU A 268 33.12 -9.54 -21.46
N VAL A 269 32.55 -10.70 -21.14
CA VAL A 269 31.57 -11.39 -22.00
C VAL A 269 30.30 -10.58 -22.11
N LEU A 270 29.77 -10.05 -20.98
CA LEU A 270 28.58 -9.22 -20.96
C LEU A 270 28.76 -7.90 -21.72
N THR A 271 29.94 -7.27 -21.59
CA THR A 271 30.30 -6.04 -22.29
C THR A 271 30.47 -6.25 -23.81
N ALA A 272 30.92 -7.41 -24.22
CA ALA A 272 31.01 -7.78 -25.61
C ALA A 272 29.64 -7.81 -26.29
N GLY A 273 28.64 -8.28 -25.54
CA GLY A 273 27.25 -8.33 -25.99
C GLY A 273 27.01 -9.38 -27.08
N PRO A 274 25.74 -9.64 -27.44
CA PRO A 274 25.37 -10.70 -28.37
C PRO A 274 25.97 -10.53 -29.79
N GLU A 275 26.16 -9.29 -30.25
CA GLU A 275 26.65 -9.02 -31.60
C GLU A 275 28.09 -9.48 -31.80
N LYS A 276 28.99 -9.24 -30.82
CA LYS A 276 30.38 -9.71 -30.90
C LYS A 276 30.53 -11.20 -30.64
N LEU A 277 29.67 -11.75 -29.77
CA LEU A 277 29.66 -13.18 -29.49
C LEU A 277 29.20 -14.01 -30.70
N LYS A 278 28.35 -13.44 -31.59
CA LYS A 278 27.95 -14.07 -32.86
C LYS A 278 29.10 -14.23 -33.87
N GLU A 279 30.18 -13.46 -33.73
CA GLU A 279 31.37 -13.59 -34.58
C GLU A 279 32.21 -14.80 -34.21
N ILE A 280 31.93 -15.42 -33.06
CA ILE A 280 32.65 -16.60 -32.56
C ILE A 280 32.09 -17.86 -33.21
N GLU A 281 32.96 -18.62 -33.88
CA GLU A 281 32.58 -19.89 -34.51
C GLU A 281 32.12 -20.92 -33.46
N GLY A 282 30.87 -21.39 -33.58
CA GLY A 282 30.28 -22.37 -32.66
C GLY A 282 29.23 -21.78 -31.71
N PHE A 283 28.99 -20.45 -31.75
CA PHE A 283 27.91 -19.78 -31.01
C PHE A 283 26.76 -19.39 -31.97
N ASP A 284 25.58 -19.92 -31.69
CA ASP A 284 24.33 -19.49 -32.32
C ASP A 284 23.54 -18.57 -31.36
N ASP A 285 22.45 -17.97 -31.86
CA ASP A 285 21.65 -17.03 -31.11
C ASP A 285 21.11 -17.63 -29.79
N GLN A 286 20.75 -18.91 -29.80
CA GLN A 286 20.19 -19.58 -28.63
C GLN A 286 21.27 -19.85 -27.58
N LYS A 287 22.46 -20.27 -28.02
CA LYS A 287 23.60 -20.54 -27.15
C LYS A 287 24.17 -19.28 -26.51
N ILE A 288 24.14 -18.15 -27.25
CA ILE A 288 24.52 -16.83 -26.74
C ILE A 288 23.55 -16.38 -25.65
N GLU A 289 22.25 -16.56 -25.86
CA GLU A 289 21.22 -16.21 -24.88
C GLU A 289 21.40 -17.03 -23.59
N GLU A 290 21.61 -18.33 -23.70
CA GLU A 290 21.91 -19.22 -22.56
C GLU A 290 23.17 -18.78 -21.79
N ILE A 291 24.27 -18.47 -22.50
CA ILE A 291 25.53 -18.00 -21.88
C ILE A 291 25.32 -16.72 -21.10
N LEU A 292 24.66 -15.73 -21.72
CA LEU A 292 24.40 -14.45 -21.08
C LEU A 292 23.46 -14.56 -19.89
N GLU A 293 22.50 -15.48 -19.93
CA GLU A 293 21.59 -15.76 -18.82
C GLU A 293 22.30 -16.41 -17.64
N ILE A 294 23.15 -17.41 -17.91
CA ILE A 294 24.00 -18.09 -16.89
C ILE A 294 24.90 -17.06 -16.19
N ILE A 295 25.60 -16.23 -16.96
CA ILE A 295 26.53 -15.24 -16.41
C ILE A 295 25.76 -14.20 -15.57
N LYS A 296 24.62 -13.71 -16.04
CA LYS A 296 23.78 -12.76 -15.28
C LYS A 296 23.30 -13.34 -13.96
N SER A 297 22.89 -14.60 -13.94
CA SER A 297 22.40 -15.24 -12.72
C SER A 297 23.44 -15.32 -11.62
N GLN A 298 24.72 -15.40 -11.95
CA GLN A 298 25.81 -15.44 -10.96
C GLN A 298 25.97 -14.13 -10.20
N PHE A 299 25.72 -12.99 -10.85
CA PHE A 299 25.72 -11.69 -10.19
C PHE A 299 24.46 -11.45 -9.33
N GLU A 300 23.36 -12.19 -9.57
CA GLU A 300 22.13 -12.10 -8.78
C GLU A 300 22.17 -12.98 -7.51
N GLU A 301 23.02 -14.03 -7.45
CA GLU A 301 23.13 -14.92 -6.27
C GLU A 301 24.06 -14.38 -5.17
N GLU A 302 24.89 -13.37 -5.45
CA GLU A 302 25.81 -12.76 -4.46
C GLU A 302 25.21 -11.55 -3.71
N GLU A 303 23.98 -11.10 -3.98
CA GLU A 303 23.23 -10.08 -3.23
C GLU A 303 22.27 -10.73 -2.19
#